data_a67615142aaca2ff73452a99b15c3868
#
_entry.id   a67615142aaca2ff73452a99b15c3868
#
_cell.length_a   1.000
_cell.length_b   1.000
_cell.length_c   1.000
_cell.angle_alpha   90.00
_cell.angle_beta   90.00
_cell.angle_gamma   90.00
#
_symmetry.space_group_name_H-M   'P 1'
#
loop_
_entity.id
_entity.type
_entity.pdbx_description
1 polymer ?
#
loop_
_entity_poly.entity_id
_entity_poly.type
_entity_poly.pdbx_seq_one_letter_code
_entity_poly.pdbx_strand_id
1 'polypeptide(L)'
;SGSAELAMAQWASAYAEAALGLSKTFGDLIGPCMFAITMGISRLIFGKYGEKMDLMKFMTGSGILCVICYLLTTLSSNPVIGLTGCIVCGFSVGIMWPGTISITSKKMPAGGTAMFALLAMAGDLGGSIGPGIVGYVTQNSDNNIRVGMGIGLIFPLVLLVMLFILCKGKKTQESLHIV
;
A
#
# COMPACT_ATOMS: atom_id res chain seq x y z
N SER A 1 -5.28 3.34 -0.04
CA SER A 1 -4.54 2.06 0.10
C SER A 1 -4.55 1.25 -1.19
N GLY A 2 -5.72 1.02 -1.82
CA GLY A 2 -5.83 0.24 -3.06
C GLY A 2 -4.90 0.69 -4.17
N SER A 3 -4.77 1.99 -4.41
CA SER A 3 -3.85 2.53 -5.42
C SER A 3 -2.40 2.17 -5.14
N ALA A 4 -1.95 2.28 -3.88
CA ALA A 4 -0.56 1.97 -3.50
C ALA A 4 -0.27 0.46 -3.61
N GLU A 5 -1.25 -0.38 -3.27
CA GLU A 5 -1.13 -1.83 -3.37
C GLU A 5 -1.04 -2.30 -4.83
N LEU A 6 -2.05 -1.94 -5.64
CA LEU A 6 -2.16 -2.45 -7.01
C LEU A 6 -1.15 -1.81 -7.97
N ALA A 7 -0.76 -0.54 -7.77
CA ALA A 7 0.29 0.05 -8.56
C ALA A 7 1.61 -0.70 -8.36
N MET A 8 2.01 -0.98 -7.11
CA MET A 8 3.26 -1.71 -6.84
C MET A 8 3.19 -3.17 -7.32
N ALA A 9 2.05 -3.86 -7.10
CA ALA A 9 1.88 -5.25 -7.50
C ALA A 9 2.00 -5.45 -9.00
N GLN A 10 1.42 -4.55 -9.81
CA GLN A 10 1.48 -4.63 -11.27
C GLN A 10 2.89 -4.39 -11.84
N TRP A 11 3.68 -3.54 -11.19
CA TRP A 11 5.04 -3.25 -11.64
C TRP A 11 6.11 -4.20 -11.09
N ALA A 12 5.76 -5.04 -10.12
CA ALA A 12 6.66 -6.05 -9.55
C ALA A 12 7.21 -7.02 -10.60
N SER A 13 6.41 -7.38 -11.60
CA SER A 13 6.83 -8.22 -12.74
C SER A 13 7.95 -7.56 -13.54
N ALA A 14 7.78 -6.30 -13.93
CA ALA A 14 8.79 -5.58 -14.72
C ALA A 14 10.12 -5.45 -13.96
N TYR A 15 10.08 -5.25 -12.65
CA TYR A 15 11.29 -5.26 -11.82
C TYR A 15 11.91 -6.65 -11.71
N ALA A 16 11.11 -7.72 -11.64
CA ALA A 16 11.61 -9.09 -11.60
C ALA A 16 12.32 -9.46 -12.91
N GLU A 17 11.76 -9.12 -14.06
CA GLU A 17 12.40 -9.30 -15.36
C GLU A 17 13.75 -8.57 -15.42
N ALA A 18 13.77 -7.28 -15.06
CA ALA A 18 14.98 -6.47 -15.12
C ALA A 18 16.04 -6.88 -14.09
N ALA A 19 15.64 -7.35 -12.90
CA ALA A 19 16.56 -7.73 -11.83
C ALA A 19 17.23 -9.08 -12.05
N LEU A 20 16.48 -10.04 -12.58
CA LEU A 20 16.89 -11.44 -12.65
C LEU A 20 17.25 -11.87 -14.07
N GLY A 21 17.07 -11.02 -15.07
CA GLY A 21 17.29 -11.36 -16.48
C GLY A 21 16.37 -12.49 -16.97
N LEU A 22 15.21 -12.65 -16.34
CA LEU A 22 14.26 -13.71 -16.65
C LEU A 22 13.41 -13.35 -17.87
N SER A 23 12.84 -14.38 -18.49
CA SER A 23 11.81 -14.14 -19.50
C SER A 23 10.57 -13.52 -18.86
N LYS A 24 9.77 -12.80 -19.66
CA LYS A 24 8.55 -12.15 -19.20
C LYS A 24 7.64 -13.08 -18.40
N THR A 25 7.46 -14.31 -18.84
CA THR A 25 6.64 -15.32 -18.16
C THR A 25 7.10 -15.61 -16.74
N PHE A 26 8.42 -15.71 -16.51
CA PHE A 26 8.96 -15.92 -15.17
C PHE A 26 8.92 -14.65 -14.32
N GLY A 27 9.13 -13.47 -14.93
CA GLY A 27 8.97 -12.18 -14.26
C GLY A 27 7.56 -11.96 -13.75
N ASP A 28 6.57 -12.26 -14.59
CA ASP A 28 5.13 -12.19 -14.25
C ASP A 28 4.76 -13.16 -13.12
N LEU A 29 5.43 -14.30 -13.04
CA LEU A 29 5.17 -15.26 -11.97
C LEU A 29 5.88 -14.88 -10.66
N ILE A 30 7.18 -14.57 -10.71
CA ILE A 30 8.01 -14.39 -9.51
C ILE A 30 7.72 -13.05 -8.81
N GLY A 31 7.64 -11.94 -9.55
CA GLY A 31 7.43 -10.62 -8.98
C GLY A 31 6.12 -10.53 -8.19
N PRO A 32 4.97 -10.75 -8.82
CA PRO A 32 3.68 -10.74 -8.14
C PRO A 32 3.53 -11.82 -7.06
N CYS A 33 4.13 -13.01 -7.26
CA CYS A 33 4.08 -14.08 -6.28
C CYS A 33 4.80 -13.70 -4.98
N MET A 34 6.02 -13.17 -5.06
CA MET A 34 6.77 -12.72 -3.89
C MET A 34 6.05 -11.58 -3.16
N PHE A 35 5.50 -10.62 -3.90
CA PHE A 35 4.66 -9.57 -3.36
C PHE A 35 3.46 -10.15 -2.59
N ALA A 36 2.73 -11.10 -3.19
CA ALA A 36 1.56 -11.72 -2.58
C ALA A 36 1.90 -12.54 -1.33
N ILE A 37 3.04 -13.26 -1.32
CA ILE A 37 3.52 -14.01 -0.17
C ILE A 37 3.78 -13.08 1.02
N THR A 38 4.52 -11.99 0.81
CA THR A 38 4.83 -11.04 1.89
C THR A 38 3.58 -10.33 2.38
N MET A 39 2.64 -10.01 1.49
CA MET A 39 1.32 -9.48 1.84
C MET A 39 0.53 -10.48 2.69
N GLY A 40 0.51 -11.75 2.31
CA GLY A 40 -0.13 -12.82 3.07
C GLY A 40 0.45 -12.97 4.48
N ILE A 41 1.78 -12.93 4.61
CA ILE A 41 2.47 -12.97 5.91
C ILE A 41 2.04 -11.80 6.79
N SER A 42 1.97 -10.58 6.24
CA SER A 42 1.49 -9.40 6.97
C SER A 42 0.06 -9.59 7.49
N ARG A 43 -0.83 -10.14 6.66
CA ARG A 43 -2.24 -10.41 7.02
C ARG A 43 -2.35 -11.49 8.11
N LEU A 44 -1.52 -12.54 8.04
CA LEU A 44 -1.46 -13.59 9.07
C LEU A 44 -0.99 -13.03 10.43
N ILE A 45 0.05 -12.20 10.43
CA ILE A 45 0.54 -11.52 11.64
C ILE A 45 -0.56 -10.65 12.24
N PHE A 46 -1.24 -9.87 11.40
CA PHE A 46 -2.35 -9.04 11.86
C PHE A 46 -3.53 -9.88 12.39
N GLY A 47 -3.90 -10.97 11.71
CA GLY A 47 -4.95 -11.87 12.16
C GLY A 47 -4.65 -12.48 13.53
N LYS A 48 -3.38 -12.83 13.79
CA LYS A 48 -2.97 -13.45 15.07
C LYS A 48 -2.78 -12.45 16.21
N TYR A 49 -2.25 -11.27 15.93
CA TYR A 49 -1.83 -10.31 16.95
C TYR A 49 -2.60 -8.99 16.93
N GLY A 50 -3.48 -8.78 15.96
CA GLY A 50 -4.15 -7.49 15.71
C GLY A 50 -4.98 -6.96 16.88
N GLU A 51 -5.57 -7.85 17.70
CA GLU A 51 -6.32 -7.45 18.89
C GLU A 51 -5.42 -6.86 20.00
N LYS A 52 -4.14 -7.30 20.05
CA LYS A 52 -3.16 -6.86 21.05
C LYS A 52 -2.34 -5.67 20.58
N MET A 53 -2.40 -5.32 19.29
CA MET A 53 -1.61 -4.25 18.71
C MET A 53 -2.40 -2.94 18.63
N ASP A 54 -1.71 -1.83 18.85
CA ASP A 54 -2.25 -0.52 18.52
C ASP A 54 -2.34 -0.40 16.98
N LEU A 55 -3.54 -0.64 16.46
CA LEU A 55 -3.81 -0.69 15.02
C LEU A 55 -3.37 0.60 14.31
N MET A 56 -3.56 1.77 14.96
CA MET A 56 -3.19 3.05 14.37
C MET A 56 -1.67 3.18 14.22
N LYS A 57 -0.90 2.77 15.23
CA LYS A 57 0.57 2.77 15.17
C LYS A 57 1.07 1.79 14.13
N PHE A 58 0.46 0.60 14.07
CA PHE A 58 0.85 -0.42 13.10
C PHE A 58 0.58 0.04 11.67
N MET A 59 -0.58 0.62 11.38
CA MET A 59 -0.90 1.18 10.07
C MET A 59 0.02 2.35 9.69
N THR A 60 0.36 3.21 10.65
CA THR A 60 1.30 4.32 10.39
C THR A 60 2.69 3.78 10.07
N GLY A 61 3.18 2.80 10.83
CA GLY A 61 4.46 2.12 10.53
C GLY A 61 4.48 1.46 9.16
N SER A 62 3.41 0.76 8.80
CA SER A 62 3.23 0.16 7.47
C SER A 62 3.18 1.22 6.36
N GLY A 63 2.51 2.35 6.59
CA GLY A 63 2.50 3.47 5.66
C GLY A 63 3.89 4.07 5.43
N ILE A 64 4.67 4.26 6.49
CA ILE A 64 6.08 4.72 6.38
C ILE A 64 6.92 3.71 5.61
N LEU A 65 6.79 2.42 5.92
CA LEU A 65 7.50 1.36 5.20
C LEU A 65 7.12 1.35 3.71
N CYS A 66 5.85 1.56 3.38
CA CYS A 66 5.38 1.67 2.00
C CYS A 66 6.06 2.86 1.26
N VAL A 67 6.14 4.04 1.90
CA VAL A 67 6.86 5.19 1.34
C VAL A 67 8.33 4.85 1.08
N ILE A 68 9.00 4.18 2.02
CA ILE A 68 10.40 3.76 1.84
C ILE A 68 10.53 2.80 0.65
N CYS A 69 9.62 1.84 0.50
CA CYS A 69 9.61 0.91 -0.62
C CYS A 69 9.44 1.63 -1.97
N TYR A 70 8.52 2.59 -2.05
CA TYR A 70 8.34 3.42 -3.24
C TYR A 70 9.58 4.27 -3.55
N LEU A 71 10.23 4.82 -2.55
CA LEU A 71 11.50 5.55 -2.72
C LEU A 71 12.61 4.63 -3.24
N LEU A 72 12.72 3.41 -2.72
CA LEU A 72 13.70 2.43 -3.20
C LEU A 72 13.47 2.08 -4.67
N THR A 73 12.23 1.85 -5.09
CA THR A 73 11.89 1.55 -6.48
C THR A 73 12.12 2.74 -7.42
N THR A 74 11.92 3.97 -6.93
CA THR A 74 12.05 5.19 -7.74
C THR A 74 13.51 5.64 -7.87
N LEU A 75 14.25 5.68 -6.77
CA LEU A 75 15.59 6.26 -6.71
C LEU A 75 16.69 5.28 -7.10
N SER A 76 16.48 3.97 -6.91
CA SER A 76 17.49 2.98 -7.23
C SER A 76 17.65 2.75 -8.74
N SER A 77 18.90 2.78 -9.20
CA SER A 77 19.25 2.36 -10.55
C SER A 77 19.41 0.83 -10.68
N ASN A 78 19.52 0.13 -9.55
CA ASN A 78 19.71 -1.31 -9.52
C ASN A 78 18.34 -2.02 -9.50
N PRO A 79 17.99 -2.82 -10.53
CA PRO A 79 16.73 -3.54 -10.58
C PRO A 79 16.48 -4.49 -9.40
N VAL A 80 17.55 -5.06 -8.83
CA VAL A 80 17.46 -5.96 -7.65
C VAL A 80 16.94 -5.20 -6.43
N ILE A 81 17.40 -3.96 -6.22
CA ILE A 81 16.90 -3.11 -5.13
C ILE A 81 15.43 -2.71 -5.39
N GLY A 82 15.09 -2.41 -6.64
CA GLY A 82 13.71 -2.16 -7.05
C GLY A 82 12.78 -3.34 -6.76
N LEU A 83 13.19 -4.54 -7.15
CA LEU A 83 12.45 -5.78 -6.85
C LEU A 83 12.31 -6.02 -5.34
N THR A 84 13.38 -5.81 -4.56
CA THR A 84 13.32 -5.92 -3.10
C THR A 84 12.32 -4.91 -2.52
N GLY A 85 12.31 -3.68 -3.02
CA GLY A 85 11.31 -2.67 -2.68
C GLY A 85 9.87 -3.15 -2.95
N CYS A 86 9.63 -3.77 -4.11
CA CYS A 86 8.32 -4.35 -4.45
C CYS A 86 7.92 -5.47 -3.47
N ILE A 87 8.82 -6.41 -3.18
CA ILE A 87 8.56 -7.54 -2.28
C ILE A 87 8.23 -7.05 -0.87
N VAL A 88 9.04 -6.15 -0.32
CA VAL A 88 8.82 -5.59 1.04
C VAL A 88 7.56 -4.72 1.07
N CYS A 89 7.24 -4.04 -0.03
CA CYS A 89 6.00 -3.28 -0.15
C CYS A 89 4.76 -4.16 0.03
N GLY A 90 4.77 -5.40 -0.49
CA GLY A 90 3.70 -6.37 -0.26
C GLY A 90 3.40 -6.55 1.23
N PHE A 91 4.44 -6.69 2.06
CA PHE A 91 4.27 -6.76 3.52
C PHE A 91 3.63 -5.49 4.09
N SER A 92 4.05 -4.32 3.64
CA SER A 92 3.55 -3.04 4.15
C SER A 92 2.07 -2.80 3.81
N VAL A 93 1.64 -3.12 2.59
CA VAL A 93 0.25 -2.89 2.16
C VAL A 93 -0.74 -3.93 2.71
N GLY A 94 -0.25 -5.09 3.14
CA GLY A 94 -1.09 -6.20 3.58
C GLY A 94 -2.07 -5.85 4.69
N ILE A 95 -1.70 -4.95 5.62
CA ILE A 95 -2.57 -4.48 6.70
C ILE A 95 -3.44 -3.28 6.31
N MET A 96 -3.10 -2.54 5.26
CA MET A 96 -3.74 -1.24 5.00
C MET A 96 -5.24 -1.38 4.74
N TRP A 97 -5.66 -2.39 3.99
CA TRP A 97 -7.06 -2.62 3.71
C TRP A 97 -7.83 -3.17 4.93
N PRO A 98 -7.44 -4.32 5.54
CA PRO A 98 -8.12 -4.81 6.73
C PRO A 98 -8.07 -3.83 7.90
N GLY A 99 -6.98 -3.08 8.04
CA GLY A 99 -6.84 -2.03 9.04
C GLY A 99 -7.83 -0.88 8.82
N THR A 100 -8.01 -0.43 7.58
CA THR A 100 -9.00 0.61 7.24
C THR A 100 -10.40 0.17 7.61
N ILE A 101 -10.80 -1.06 7.24
CA ILE A 101 -12.10 -1.63 7.60
C ILE A 101 -12.25 -1.68 9.13
N SER A 102 -11.24 -2.16 9.85
CA SER A 102 -11.28 -2.28 11.31
C SER A 102 -11.37 -0.93 12.02
N ILE A 103 -10.67 0.11 11.55
CA ILE A 103 -10.77 1.46 12.10
C ILE A 103 -12.15 2.03 11.84
N THR A 104 -12.68 1.88 10.61
CA THR A 104 -13.97 2.44 10.23
C THR A 104 -15.10 1.78 11.01
N SER A 105 -15.10 0.46 11.15
CA SER A 105 -16.13 -0.26 11.92
C SER A 105 -16.14 0.14 13.41
N LYS A 106 -14.96 0.38 13.99
CA LYS A 106 -14.86 0.86 15.37
C LYS A 106 -15.34 2.29 15.55
N LYS A 107 -15.15 3.15 14.55
CA LYS A 107 -15.56 4.57 14.61
C LYS A 107 -17.02 4.79 14.24
N MET A 108 -17.58 3.92 13.42
CA MET A 108 -18.96 4.01 12.92
C MET A 108 -19.71 2.68 13.11
N PRO A 109 -20.02 2.29 14.36
CA PRO A 109 -20.67 1.00 14.62
C PRO A 109 -22.03 0.86 13.93
N ALA A 110 -22.73 1.97 13.71
CA ALA A 110 -24.03 2.03 13.05
C ALA A 110 -23.96 2.10 11.50
N GLY A 111 -22.75 2.07 10.92
CA GLY A 111 -22.55 2.27 9.47
C GLY A 111 -23.08 1.15 8.59
N GLY A 112 -23.25 -0.05 9.14
CA GLY A 112 -23.86 -1.18 8.46
C GLY A 112 -23.24 -1.55 7.13
N THR A 113 -23.97 -2.30 6.30
CA THR A 113 -23.51 -2.80 4.99
C THR A 113 -23.18 -1.68 4.00
N ALA A 114 -23.92 -0.56 4.04
CA ALA A 114 -23.70 0.56 3.12
C ALA A 114 -22.31 1.18 3.30
N MET A 115 -21.83 1.30 4.53
CA MET A 115 -20.47 1.82 4.83
C MET A 115 -19.41 0.91 4.21
N PHE A 116 -19.53 -0.41 4.37
CA PHE A 116 -18.57 -1.36 3.80
C PHE A 116 -18.61 -1.37 2.28
N ALA A 117 -19.80 -1.24 1.67
CA ALA A 117 -19.94 -1.13 0.23
C ALA A 117 -19.26 0.13 -0.33
N LEU A 118 -19.41 1.27 0.33
CA LEU A 118 -18.73 2.51 -0.05
C LEU A 118 -17.19 2.40 0.09
N LEU A 119 -16.72 1.75 1.17
CA LEU A 119 -15.28 1.50 1.34
C LEU A 119 -14.74 0.60 0.24
N ALA A 120 -15.46 -0.49 -0.10
CA ALA A 120 -15.05 -1.40 -1.17
C ALA A 120 -14.99 -0.67 -2.51
N MET A 121 -16.04 0.06 -2.87
CA MET A 121 -16.09 0.86 -4.09
C MET A 121 -14.93 1.88 -4.18
N ALA A 122 -14.65 2.59 -3.09
CA ALA A 122 -13.52 3.52 -3.04
C ALA A 122 -12.17 2.81 -3.17
N GLY A 123 -12.04 1.60 -2.61
CA GLY A 123 -10.88 0.74 -2.76
C GLY A 123 -10.65 0.31 -4.21
N ASP A 124 -11.70 -0.15 -4.88
CA ASP A 124 -11.68 -0.62 -6.27
C ASP A 124 -11.40 0.54 -7.25
N LEU A 125 -12.02 1.71 -7.02
CA LEU A 125 -11.71 2.92 -7.79
C LEU A 125 -10.23 3.31 -7.64
N GLY A 126 -9.72 3.32 -6.42
CA GLY A 126 -8.30 3.58 -6.17
C GLY A 126 -7.39 2.56 -6.83
N GLY A 127 -7.77 1.28 -6.77
CA GLY A 127 -7.05 0.17 -7.38
C GLY A 127 -7.01 0.22 -8.91
N SER A 128 -8.02 0.80 -9.53
CA SER A 128 -8.07 1.00 -10.99
C SER A 128 -7.32 2.26 -11.43
N ILE A 129 -7.52 3.37 -10.73
CA ILE A 129 -6.93 4.66 -11.07
C ILE A 129 -5.42 4.69 -10.79
N GLY A 130 -4.98 4.09 -9.67
CA GLY A 130 -3.58 4.12 -9.26
C GLY A 130 -2.61 3.57 -10.31
N PRO A 131 -2.75 2.30 -10.71
CA PRO A 131 -1.92 1.71 -11.76
C PRO A 131 -2.06 2.43 -13.11
N GLY A 132 -3.26 2.92 -13.44
CA GLY A 132 -3.52 3.69 -14.64
C GLY A 132 -2.69 4.97 -14.71
N ILE A 133 -2.62 5.73 -13.64
CA ILE A 133 -1.78 6.95 -13.54
C ILE A 133 -0.30 6.58 -13.69
N VAL A 134 0.18 5.58 -12.95
CA VAL A 134 1.57 5.11 -13.03
C VAL A 134 1.91 4.67 -14.45
N GLY A 135 1.04 3.89 -15.09
CA GLY A 135 1.21 3.42 -16.47
C GLY A 135 1.26 4.57 -17.48
N TYR A 136 0.33 5.51 -17.39
CA TYR A 136 0.27 6.69 -18.26
C TYR A 136 1.56 7.53 -18.15
N VAL A 137 2.02 7.80 -16.93
CA VAL A 137 3.25 8.57 -16.72
C VAL A 137 4.47 7.79 -17.22
N THR A 138 4.54 6.48 -16.99
CA THR A 138 5.64 5.63 -17.49
C THR A 138 5.73 5.71 -19.03
N GLN A 139 4.60 5.57 -19.73
CA GLN A 139 4.56 5.63 -21.19
C GLN A 139 5.00 6.99 -21.73
N ASN A 140 4.59 8.09 -21.09
CA ASN A 140 4.96 9.43 -21.50
C ASN A 140 6.39 9.86 -21.07
N SER A 141 7.10 9.00 -20.38
CA SER A 141 8.46 9.24 -19.87
C SER A 141 9.45 8.21 -20.47
N ASP A 142 9.41 8.00 -21.76
CA ASP A 142 10.26 7.05 -22.49
C ASP A 142 10.25 5.62 -21.89
N ASN A 143 9.08 5.17 -21.44
CA ASN A 143 8.89 3.90 -20.73
C ASN A 143 9.74 3.77 -19.46
N ASN A 144 10.05 4.88 -18.81
CA ASN A 144 10.82 4.88 -17.58
C ASN A 144 9.93 4.53 -16.37
N ILE A 145 9.99 3.27 -15.95
CA ILE A 145 9.22 2.74 -14.81
C ILE A 145 9.45 3.56 -13.53
N ARG A 146 10.65 4.07 -13.31
CA ARG A 146 10.99 4.83 -12.08
C ARG A 146 10.21 6.13 -12.00
N VAL A 147 10.01 6.82 -13.13
CA VAL A 147 9.23 8.06 -13.16
C VAL A 147 7.77 7.77 -12.83
N GLY A 148 7.20 6.71 -13.40
CA GLY A 148 5.85 6.27 -13.08
C GLY A 148 5.69 5.91 -11.60
N MET A 149 6.62 5.13 -11.05
CA MET A 149 6.61 4.78 -9.62
C MET A 149 6.81 6.00 -8.71
N GLY A 150 7.57 7.01 -9.16
CA GLY A 150 7.73 8.28 -8.45
C GLY A 150 6.40 9.02 -8.25
N ILE A 151 5.55 9.04 -9.27
CA ILE A 151 4.18 9.57 -9.12
C ILE A 151 3.35 8.68 -8.17
N GLY A 152 3.54 7.35 -8.22
CA GLY A 152 2.88 6.41 -7.32
C GLY A 152 3.14 6.67 -5.84
N LEU A 153 4.25 7.34 -5.49
CA LEU A 153 4.58 7.74 -4.13
C LEU A 153 3.51 8.63 -3.47
N ILE A 154 2.71 9.35 -4.25
CA ILE A 154 1.62 10.19 -3.73
C ILE A 154 0.59 9.36 -2.96
N PHE A 155 0.34 8.11 -3.35
CA PHE A 155 -0.69 7.28 -2.74
C PHE A 155 -0.40 6.92 -1.26
N PRO A 156 0.78 6.38 -0.91
CA PRO A 156 1.10 6.13 0.50
C PRO A 156 1.31 7.42 1.29
N LEU A 157 1.74 8.52 0.68
CA LEU A 157 1.83 9.82 1.36
C LEU A 157 0.45 10.35 1.75
N VAL A 158 -0.53 10.32 0.84
CA VAL A 158 -1.91 10.71 1.14
C VAL A 158 -2.49 9.84 2.25
N LEU A 159 -2.22 8.53 2.24
CA LEU A 159 -2.65 7.63 3.31
C LEU A 159 -2.06 8.04 4.66
N LEU A 160 -0.75 8.34 4.73
CA LEU A 160 -0.09 8.78 5.96
C LEU A 160 -0.66 10.09 6.49
N VAL A 161 -0.91 11.07 5.61
CA VAL A 161 -1.54 12.34 5.99
C VAL A 161 -2.91 12.10 6.59
N MET A 162 -3.74 11.25 5.98
CA MET A 162 -5.06 10.90 6.50
C MET A 162 -4.98 10.19 7.86
N LEU A 163 -4.05 9.25 8.05
CA LEU A 163 -3.83 8.60 9.33
C LEU A 163 -3.39 9.60 10.41
N PHE A 164 -2.52 10.54 10.06
CA PHE A 164 -2.07 11.59 10.99
C PHE A 164 -3.22 12.50 11.43
N ILE A 165 -4.08 12.92 10.51
CA ILE A 165 -5.29 13.72 10.82
C ILE A 165 -6.20 12.93 11.78
N LEU A 166 -6.43 11.64 11.52
CA LEU A 166 -7.24 10.77 12.38
C LEU A 166 -6.65 10.58 13.78
N CYS A 167 -5.32 10.50 13.91
CA CYS A 167 -4.63 10.43 15.18
C CYS A 167 -4.78 11.73 15.99
N LYS A 168 -4.65 12.88 15.34
CA LYS A 168 -4.76 14.18 16.00
C LYS A 168 -6.17 14.44 16.51
N GLY A 169 -7.18 14.08 15.72
CA GLY A 169 -8.59 14.21 16.12
C GLY A 169 -8.93 13.36 17.36
N LYS A 170 -8.32 12.19 17.53
CA LYS A 170 -8.52 11.35 18.72
C LYS A 170 -7.98 12.01 20.00
N LYS A 171 -6.78 12.59 19.95
CA LYS A 171 -6.19 13.30 21.09
C LYS A 171 -7.02 14.51 21.55
N THR A 172 -7.62 15.22 20.59
CA THR A 172 -8.46 16.39 20.92
C THR A 172 -9.76 15.99 21.61
N GLN A 173 -10.36 14.86 21.24
CA GLN A 173 -11.57 14.37 21.90
C GLN A 173 -11.29 13.83 23.29
N GLU A 174 -10.18 13.12 23.50
CA GLU A 174 -9.78 12.64 24.84
C GLU A 174 -9.50 13.80 25.81
N SER A 175 -8.93 14.91 25.34
CA SER A 175 -8.70 16.09 26.17
C SER A 175 -9.96 16.86 26.53
N LEU A 176 -11.03 16.79 25.73
CA LEU A 176 -12.33 17.42 25.99
C LEU A 176 -13.22 16.64 26.97
N HIS A 177 -12.96 15.34 27.15
CA HIS A 177 -13.70 14.49 28.10
C HIS A 177 -13.10 14.45 29.51
N ILE A 178 -11.94 15.09 29.73
CA ILE A 178 -11.24 15.15 31.03
C ILE A 178 -11.52 16.48 31.77
N VAL A 179 -12.23 17.41 31.13
CA VAL A 179 -12.72 18.68 31.70
C VAL A 179 -14.21 18.55 31.98
#